data_da635a24e9b2cba8482e0d704eaaf518
#
_entry.id   da635a24e9b2cba8482e0d704eaaf518
#
_cell.length_a   1.000
_cell.length_b   1.000
_cell.length_c   1.000
_cell.angle_alpha   90.00
_cell.angle_beta   90.00
_cell.angle_gamma   90.00
#
_symmetry.space_group_name_H-M   'P 1'
#
loop_
_entity.id
_entity.type
_entity.pdbx_description
1 polymer ?
#
loop_
_entity_poly.entity_id
_entity_poly.type
_entity_poly.pdbx_seq_one_letter_code
_entity_poly.pdbx_strand_id
1 'polypeptide(L)'
;GARGRLLKEAARLFREKGYERTTVRDLAAAVGIQSGSLFHHFRTKEEILKAVMVETIRLNTALMQAAMEAAETPKDKLRALVRAELESINGQTGEAMAVLVFEWRSLSADSRAEVLELRDIYEALWLEVLGTLREQKRLLAEPFVVRRMLTGALSWTVTWYRPERGGLTLDGLTDQVMAMLGFPAVS
;
A
#
# COMPACT_ATOMS: atom_id res chain seq x y z
N GLY A 1 16.91 5.35 -10.05
CA GLY A 1 17.51 6.69 -10.18
C GLY A 1 17.63 7.39 -8.82
N ALA A 2 18.28 8.57 -8.78
CA ALA A 2 18.53 9.34 -7.55
C ALA A 2 17.24 9.74 -6.82
N ARG A 3 16.19 10.12 -7.58
CA ARG A 3 14.87 10.46 -7.03
C ARG A 3 14.23 9.26 -6.31
N GLY A 4 14.27 8.08 -6.90
CA GLY A 4 13.70 6.88 -6.27
C GLY A 4 14.44 6.49 -4.98
N ARG A 5 15.77 6.64 -4.93
CA ARG A 5 16.53 6.43 -3.69
C ARG A 5 16.14 7.42 -2.61
N LEU A 6 15.97 8.70 -2.97
CA LEU A 6 15.53 9.72 -2.03
C LEU A 6 14.16 9.39 -1.45
N LEU A 7 13.18 9.02 -2.26
CA LEU A 7 11.84 8.68 -1.79
C LEU A 7 11.82 7.43 -0.90
N LYS A 8 12.65 6.43 -1.20
CA LYS A 8 12.81 5.24 -0.37
C LYS A 8 13.37 5.60 1.02
N GLU A 9 14.45 6.38 1.06
CA GLU A 9 15.05 6.83 2.32
C GLU A 9 14.12 7.78 3.10
N ALA A 10 13.38 8.63 2.40
CA ALA A 10 12.37 9.48 3.01
C ALA A 10 11.27 8.64 3.68
N ALA A 11 10.75 7.62 3.01
CA ALA A 11 9.76 6.70 3.59
C ALA A 11 10.30 6.03 4.86
N ARG A 12 11.54 5.56 4.84
CA ARG A 12 12.20 4.96 6.00
C ARG A 12 12.30 5.95 7.16
N LEU A 13 12.83 7.15 6.92
CA LEU A 13 12.99 8.16 7.97
C LEU A 13 11.67 8.66 8.52
N PHE A 14 10.67 8.89 7.67
CA PHE A 14 9.33 9.28 8.11
C PHE A 14 8.69 8.19 8.97
N ARG A 15 8.92 6.92 8.65
CA ARG A 15 8.42 5.79 9.44
C ARG A 15 9.13 5.67 10.79
N GLU A 16 10.46 5.78 10.81
CA GLU A 16 11.29 5.59 12.01
C GLU A 16 11.26 6.78 12.97
N LYS A 17 11.41 7.99 12.44
CA LYS A 17 11.50 9.24 13.22
C LYS A 17 10.19 10.00 13.34
N GLY A 18 9.25 9.75 12.44
CA GLY A 18 8.07 10.57 12.20
C GLY A 18 8.37 11.74 11.25
N TYR A 19 7.36 12.18 10.50
CA TYR A 19 7.48 13.29 9.54
C TYR A 19 7.99 14.58 10.19
N GLU A 20 7.37 15.00 11.31
CA GLU A 20 7.71 16.27 11.97
C GLU A 20 9.18 16.32 12.43
N ARG A 21 9.71 15.22 12.92
CA ARG A 21 11.08 15.14 13.44
C ARG A 21 12.13 14.86 12.37
N THR A 22 11.73 14.54 11.15
CA THR A 22 12.64 14.35 10.02
C THR A 22 12.93 15.69 9.38
N THR A 23 14.20 16.07 9.31
CA THR A 23 14.65 17.33 8.70
C THR A 23 15.07 17.11 7.25
N VAL A 24 15.09 18.20 6.45
CA VAL A 24 15.67 18.19 5.09
C VAL A 24 17.14 17.77 5.12
N ARG A 25 17.87 18.13 6.18
CA ARG A 25 19.27 17.72 6.38
C ARG A 25 19.38 16.21 6.59
N ASP A 26 18.48 15.61 7.36
CA ASP A 26 18.45 14.15 7.54
C ASP A 26 18.22 13.43 6.20
N LEU A 27 17.28 13.94 5.40
CA LEU A 27 16.96 13.37 4.08
C LEU A 27 18.15 13.48 3.11
N ALA A 28 18.79 14.63 3.06
CA ALA A 28 19.95 14.84 2.22
C ALA A 28 21.14 13.94 2.63
N ALA A 29 21.40 13.84 3.93
CA ALA A 29 22.45 12.98 4.49
C ALA A 29 22.21 11.50 4.16
N ALA A 30 20.96 11.03 4.23
CA ALA A 30 20.61 9.63 3.96
C ALA A 30 20.93 9.19 2.52
N VAL A 31 20.92 10.12 1.57
CA VAL A 31 21.26 9.83 0.16
C VAL A 31 22.61 10.37 -0.27
N GLY A 32 23.39 10.93 0.67
CA GLY A 32 24.76 11.40 0.44
C GLY A 32 24.86 12.66 -0.42
N ILE A 33 23.86 13.56 -0.35
CA ILE A 33 23.89 14.85 -1.04
C ILE A 33 23.83 16.02 -0.06
N GLN A 34 24.16 17.22 -0.54
CA GLN A 34 23.96 18.42 0.25
C GLN A 34 22.49 18.83 0.28
N SER A 35 22.04 19.45 1.38
CA SER A 35 20.66 19.91 1.54
C SER A 35 20.21 20.86 0.42
N GLY A 36 21.11 21.72 -0.08
CA GLY A 36 20.82 22.60 -1.21
C GLY A 36 20.49 21.86 -2.50
N SER A 37 21.14 20.72 -2.74
CA SER A 37 20.87 19.89 -3.92
C SER A 37 19.48 19.24 -3.89
N LEU A 38 18.96 18.99 -2.71
CA LEU A 38 17.62 18.41 -2.53
C LEU A 38 16.53 19.39 -3.03
N PHE A 39 16.71 20.68 -2.83
CA PHE A 39 15.79 21.73 -3.28
C PHE A 39 15.71 21.90 -4.81
N HIS A 40 16.62 21.32 -5.57
CA HIS A 40 16.47 21.23 -7.03
C HIS A 40 15.35 20.27 -7.45
N HIS A 41 15.00 19.30 -6.60
CA HIS A 41 13.97 18.29 -6.88
C HIS A 41 12.66 18.57 -6.15
N PHE A 42 12.74 19.12 -4.93
CA PHE A 42 11.58 19.36 -4.06
C PHE A 42 11.74 20.68 -3.33
N ARG A 43 10.71 21.52 -3.35
CA ARG A 43 10.73 22.83 -2.69
C ARG A 43 10.57 22.72 -1.18
N THR A 44 9.82 21.74 -0.72
CA THR A 44 9.48 21.56 0.68
C THR A 44 9.57 20.09 1.11
N LYS A 45 9.69 19.85 2.40
CA LYS A 45 9.61 18.52 2.99
C LYS A 45 8.25 17.87 2.72
N GLU A 46 7.16 18.66 2.70
CA GLU A 46 5.82 18.17 2.38
C GLU A 46 5.71 17.65 0.93
N GLU A 47 6.37 18.30 -0.03
CA GLU A 47 6.40 17.78 -1.41
C GLU A 47 7.07 16.40 -1.48
N ILE A 48 8.06 16.14 -0.66
CA ILE A 48 8.70 14.82 -0.55
C ILE A 48 7.72 13.81 0.05
N LEU A 49 7.02 14.17 1.12
CA LEU A 49 5.99 13.32 1.73
C LEU A 49 4.88 12.98 0.72
N LYS A 50 4.36 13.99 0.04
CA LYS A 50 3.36 13.80 -1.02
C LYS A 50 3.89 12.88 -2.13
N ALA A 51 5.11 13.08 -2.59
CA ALA A 51 5.72 12.25 -3.62
C ALA A 51 5.87 10.78 -3.17
N VAL A 52 6.27 10.52 -1.94
CA VAL A 52 6.29 9.17 -1.35
C VAL A 52 4.91 8.53 -1.45
N MET A 53 3.86 9.23 -1.03
CA MET A 53 2.49 8.72 -1.04
C MET A 53 1.96 8.48 -2.46
N VAL A 54 2.11 9.47 -3.33
CA VAL A 54 1.62 9.40 -4.72
C VAL A 54 2.29 8.26 -5.49
N GLU A 55 3.61 8.16 -5.42
CA GLU A 55 4.33 7.11 -6.15
C GLU A 55 4.04 5.72 -5.60
N THR A 56 3.85 5.59 -4.29
CA THR A 56 3.47 4.32 -3.67
C THR A 56 2.09 3.87 -4.14
N ILE A 57 1.09 4.76 -4.14
CA ILE A 57 -0.25 4.42 -4.62
C ILE A 57 -0.23 4.06 -6.09
N ARG A 58 0.45 4.84 -6.93
CA ARG A 58 0.55 4.56 -8.37
C ARG A 58 1.21 3.22 -8.65
N LEU A 59 2.30 2.91 -7.97
CA LEU A 59 2.99 1.63 -8.12
C LEU A 59 2.07 0.46 -7.73
N ASN A 60 1.45 0.54 -6.56
CA ASN A 60 0.58 -0.52 -6.07
C ASN A 60 -0.68 -0.68 -6.94
N THR A 61 -1.26 0.42 -7.42
CA THR A 61 -2.38 0.38 -8.37
C THR A 61 -1.98 -0.34 -9.65
N ALA A 62 -0.83 -0.01 -10.23
CA ALA A 62 -0.34 -0.66 -11.45
C ALA A 62 -0.08 -2.16 -11.23
N LEU A 63 0.53 -2.54 -10.11
CA LEU A 63 0.78 -3.94 -9.75
C LEU A 63 -0.53 -4.72 -9.58
N MET A 64 -1.52 -4.11 -8.94
CA MET A 64 -2.84 -4.72 -8.77
C MET A 64 -3.59 -4.88 -10.09
N GLN A 65 -3.57 -3.86 -10.94
CA GLN A 65 -4.18 -3.95 -12.28
C GLN A 65 -3.56 -5.10 -13.09
N ALA A 66 -2.24 -5.18 -13.12
CA ALA A 66 -1.53 -6.26 -13.81
C ALA A 66 -1.88 -7.65 -13.24
N ALA A 67 -1.98 -7.77 -11.92
CA ALA A 67 -2.36 -9.02 -11.27
C ALA A 67 -3.82 -9.42 -11.59
N MET A 68 -4.73 -8.44 -11.64
CA MET A 68 -6.13 -8.67 -12.04
C MET A 68 -6.27 -9.09 -13.51
N GLU A 69 -5.51 -8.45 -14.40
CA GLU A 69 -5.51 -8.80 -15.83
C GLU A 69 -5.00 -10.21 -16.08
N ALA A 70 -4.05 -10.68 -15.28
CA ALA A 70 -3.51 -12.04 -15.36
C ALA A 70 -4.46 -13.11 -14.76
N ALA A 71 -5.48 -12.70 -14.02
CA ALA A 71 -6.44 -13.59 -13.37
C ALA A 71 -7.70 -13.77 -14.23
N GLU A 72 -8.16 -15.01 -14.37
CA GLU A 72 -9.30 -15.35 -15.26
C GLU A 72 -10.65 -15.17 -14.58
N THR A 73 -10.80 -15.60 -13.33
CA THR A 73 -12.07 -15.60 -12.62
C THR A 73 -12.14 -14.47 -11.57
N PRO A 74 -13.37 -14.02 -11.19
CA PRO A 74 -13.52 -13.05 -10.11
C PRO A 74 -12.89 -13.50 -8.78
N LYS A 75 -12.94 -14.80 -8.47
CA LYS A 75 -12.26 -15.38 -7.30
C LYS A 75 -10.75 -15.20 -7.40
N ASP A 76 -10.15 -15.51 -8.55
CA ASP A 76 -8.71 -15.38 -8.75
C ASP A 76 -8.27 -13.93 -8.73
N LYS A 77 -9.09 -13.02 -9.25
CA LYS A 77 -8.87 -11.57 -9.14
C LYS A 77 -8.86 -11.11 -7.69
N LEU A 78 -9.82 -11.55 -6.88
CA LEU A 78 -9.83 -11.24 -5.44
C LEU A 78 -8.57 -11.76 -4.75
N ARG A 79 -8.18 -13.00 -5.04
CA ARG A 79 -6.94 -13.59 -4.49
C ARG A 79 -5.71 -12.77 -4.90
N ALA A 80 -5.64 -12.34 -6.15
CA ALA A 80 -4.55 -11.52 -6.66
C ALA A 80 -4.47 -10.16 -5.93
N LEU A 81 -5.60 -9.50 -5.67
CA LEU A 81 -5.66 -8.26 -4.90
C LEU A 81 -5.20 -8.44 -3.45
N VAL A 82 -5.68 -9.50 -2.79
CA VAL A 82 -5.29 -9.83 -1.41
C VAL A 82 -3.78 -10.04 -1.33
N ARG A 83 -3.24 -10.87 -2.22
CA ARG A 83 -1.81 -11.19 -2.28
C ARG A 83 -0.96 -9.94 -2.53
N ALA A 84 -1.33 -9.14 -3.50
CA ALA A 84 -0.61 -7.92 -3.86
C ALA A 84 -0.60 -6.91 -2.70
N GLU A 85 -1.71 -6.73 -2.00
CA GLU A 85 -1.77 -5.82 -0.85
C GLU A 85 -0.95 -6.34 0.33
N LEU A 86 -1.01 -7.63 0.64
CA LEU A 86 -0.16 -8.25 1.67
C LEU A 86 1.33 -8.09 1.35
N GLU A 87 1.72 -8.25 0.10
CA GLU A 87 3.10 -8.04 -0.36
C GLU A 87 3.52 -6.58 -0.25
N SER A 88 2.63 -5.64 -0.60
CA SER A 88 2.89 -4.19 -0.46
C SER A 88 3.12 -3.79 1.00
N ILE A 89 2.34 -4.35 1.92
CA ILE A 89 2.41 -4.03 3.35
C ILE A 89 3.65 -4.66 4.02
N ASN A 90 3.98 -5.89 3.67
CA ASN A 90 5.02 -6.68 4.37
C ASN A 90 6.34 -6.77 3.59
N GLY A 91 6.39 -6.30 2.35
CA GLY A 91 7.55 -6.35 1.48
C GLY A 91 8.32 -5.02 1.40
N GLN A 92 8.93 -4.77 0.26
CA GLN A 92 9.82 -3.62 0.04
C GLN A 92 9.12 -2.26 0.14
N THR A 93 7.82 -2.19 -0.10
CA THR A 93 7.02 -0.95 -0.01
C THR A 93 6.38 -0.75 1.37
N GLY A 94 6.65 -1.64 2.33
CA GLY A 94 6.00 -1.64 3.64
C GLY A 94 6.17 -0.33 4.40
N GLU A 95 7.35 0.28 4.37
CA GLU A 95 7.60 1.57 5.03
C GLU A 95 6.80 2.71 4.37
N ALA A 96 6.75 2.75 3.05
CA ALA A 96 5.95 3.73 2.32
C ALA A 96 4.44 3.53 2.52
N MET A 97 3.97 2.29 2.60
CA MET A 97 2.59 1.96 2.96
C MET A 97 2.25 2.44 4.37
N ALA A 98 3.15 2.28 5.33
CA ALA A 98 2.98 2.80 6.69
C ALA A 98 2.90 4.33 6.71
N VAL A 99 3.73 5.03 5.91
CA VAL A 99 3.69 6.49 5.77
C VAL A 99 2.31 6.95 5.28
N LEU A 100 1.71 6.27 4.31
CA LEU A 100 0.34 6.55 3.84
C LEU A 100 -0.69 6.53 4.97
N VAL A 101 -0.55 5.62 5.92
CA VAL A 101 -1.51 5.45 7.02
C VAL A 101 -1.25 6.46 8.14
N PHE A 102 0.00 6.63 8.56
CA PHE A 102 0.35 7.35 9.79
C PHE A 102 0.61 8.85 9.57
N GLU A 103 1.08 9.25 8.40
CA GLU A 103 1.49 10.63 8.12
C GLU A 103 0.48 11.42 7.29
N TRP A 104 -0.70 10.87 7.07
CA TRP A 104 -1.77 11.49 6.31
C TRP A 104 -2.10 12.93 6.74
N ARG A 105 -2.12 13.16 8.05
CA ARG A 105 -2.47 14.47 8.62
C ARG A 105 -1.42 15.54 8.41
N SER A 106 -0.21 15.14 8.05
CA SER A 106 0.91 16.06 7.78
C SER A 106 0.84 16.70 6.39
N LEU A 107 -0.06 16.24 5.52
CA LEU A 107 -0.30 16.84 4.21
C LEU A 107 -1.20 18.07 4.31
N SER A 108 -0.97 19.05 3.44
CA SER A 108 -1.90 20.16 3.19
C SER A 108 -3.24 19.64 2.63
N ALA A 109 -4.27 20.49 2.67
CA ALA A 109 -5.58 20.15 2.13
C ALA A 109 -5.52 19.79 0.63
N ASP A 110 -4.78 20.57 -0.16
CA ASP A 110 -4.62 20.34 -1.60
C ASP A 110 -3.87 19.02 -1.89
N SER A 111 -2.78 18.79 -1.18
CA SER A 111 -2.02 17.52 -1.30
C SER A 111 -2.86 16.31 -0.88
N ARG A 112 -3.68 16.44 0.17
CA ARG A 112 -4.61 15.37 0.58
C ARG A 112 -5.65 15.07 -0.49
N ALA A 113 -6.21 16.10 -1.14
CA ALA A 113 -7.18 15.92 -2.21
C ALA A 113 -6.61 15.10 -3.37
N GLU A 114 -5.39 15.42 -3.82
CA GLU A 114 -4.72 14.67 -4.89
C GLU A 114 -4.44 13.21 -4.51
N VAL A 115 -3.98 12.97 -3.29
CA VAL A 115 -3.75 11.60 -2.80
C VAL A 115 -5.07 10.82 -2.68
N LEU A 116 -6.17 11.48 -2.26
CA LEU A 116 -7.51 10.87 -2.20
C LEU A 116 -8.00 10.42 -3.57
N GLU A 117 -7.83 11.22 -4.61
CA GLU A 117 -8.21 10.84 -5.99
C GLU A 117 -7.50 9.55 -6.43
N LEU A 118 -6.20 9.44 -6.14
CA LEU A 118 -5.43 8.23 -6.46
C LEU A 118 -5.87 7.03 -5.62
N ARG A 119 -6.22 7.23 -4.36
CA ARG A 119 -6.77 6.18 -3.49
C ARG A 119 -8.13 5.69 -3.98
N ASP A 120 -8.97 6.58 -4.48
CA ASP A 120 -10.28 6.21 -5.04
C ASP A 120 -10.12 5.29 -6.25
N ILE A 121 -9.14 5.53 -7.11
CA ILE A 121 -8.82 4.63 -8.23
C ILE A 121 -8.38 3.26 -7.72
N TYR A 122 -7.51 3.22 -6.73
CA TYR A 122 -7.04 1.99 -6.07
C TYR A 122 -8.20 1.21 -5.44
N GLU A 123 -9.04 1.87 -4.65
CA GLU A 123 -10.19 1.26 -3.99
C GLU A 123 -11.24 0.77 -5.00
N ALA A 124 -11.41 1.44 -6.13
CA ALA A 124 -12.34 1.03 -7.18
C ALA A 124 -12.02 -0.37 -7.73
N LEU A 125 -10.75 -0.77 -7.79
CA LEU A 125 -10.34 -2.12 -8.20
C LEU A 125 -10.92 -3.19 -7.26
N TRP A 126 -10.83 -2.96 -5.97
CA TRP A 126 -11.38 -3.85 -4.96
C TRP A 126 -12.90 -3.93 -5.03
N LEU A 127 -13.57 -2.79 -5.11
CA LEU A 127 -15.04 -2.73 -5.13
C LEU A 127 -15.62 -3.35 -6.39
N GLU A 128 -14.95 -3.24 -7.53
CA GLU A 128 -15.34 -3.92 -8.77
C GLU A 128 -15.37 -5.44 -8.59
N VAL A 129 -14.29 -6.03 -8.08
CA VAL A 129 -14.18 -7.48 -7.89
C VAL A 129 -15.17 -7.97 -6.83
N LEU A 130 -15.24 -7.29 -5.69
CA LEU A 130 -16.16 -7.63 -4.61
C LEU A 130 -17.62 -7.48 -5.04
N GLY A 131 -17.93 -6.45 -5.83
CA GLY A 131 -19.25 -6.23 -6.42
C GLY A 131 -19.67 -7.37 -7.34
N THR A 132 -18.79 -7.80 -8.24
CA THR A 132 -19.03 -8.93 -9.13
C THR A 132 -19.31 -10.22 -8.36
N LEU A 133 -18.53 -10.51 -7.31
CA LEU A 133 -18.76 -11.68 -6.46
C LEU A 133 -20.08 -11.60 -5.68
N ARG A 134 -20.48 -10.39 -5.29
CA ARG A 134 -21.78 -10.15 -4.64
C ARG A 134 -22.94 -10.42 -5.60
N GLU A 135 -22.87 -9.91 -6.82
CA GLU A 135 -23.88 -10.14 -7.88
C GLU A 135 -24.03 -11.64 -8.19
N GLN A 136 -22.91 -12.37 -8.20
CA GLN A 136 -22.89 -13.82 -8.38
C GLN A 136 -23.36 -14.61 -7.14
N LYS A 137 -23.77 -13.93 -6.07
CA LYS A 137 -24.18 -14.53 -4.78
C LYS A 137 -23.08 -15.38 -4.11
N ARG A 138 -21.83 -15.09 -4.45
CA ARG A 138 -20.65 -15.76 -3.87
C ARG A 138 -20.06 -15.00 -2.68
N LEU A 139 -20.39 -13.73 -2.53
CA LEU A 139 -20.06 -12.89 -1.39
C LEU A 139 -21.38 -12.48 -0.72
N LEU A 140 -21.58 -12.80 0.56
CA LEU A 140 -22.82 -12.54 1.29
C LEU A 140 -22.85 -11.13 1.89
N ALA A 141 -21.73 -10.62 2.30
CA ALA A 141 -21.62 -9.30 2.92
C ALA A 141 -21.51 -8.18 1.87
N GLU A 142 -21.83 -6.97 2.28
CA GLU A 142 -21.72 -5.78 1.43
C GLU A 142 -20.26 -5.50 1.03
N PRO A 143 -19.96 -5.28 -0.27
CA PRO A 143 -18.61 -5.08 -0.77
C PRO A 143 -17.82 -3.99 -0.02
N PHE A 144 -18.47 -2.87 0.26
CA PHE A 144 -17.88 -1.76 1.00
C PHE A 144 -17.43 -2.18 2.41
N VAL A 145 -18.26 -2.93 3.12
CA VAL A 145 -17.96 -3.41 4.48
C VAL A 145 -16.81 -4.41 4.44
N VAL A 146 -16.88 -5.37 3.51
CA VAL A 146 -15.80 -6.36 3.33
C VAL A 146 -14.47 -5.65 3.06
N ARG A 147 -14.45 -4.66 2.16
CA ARG A 147 -13.25 -3.91 1.85
C ARG A 147 -12.69 -3.17 3.07
N ARG A 148 -13.54 -2.52 3.86
CA ARG A 148 -13.11 -1.82 5.09
C ARG A 148 -12.52 -2.77 6.12
N MET A 149 -13.15 -3.91 6.34
CA MET A 149 -12.66 -4.94 7.26
C MET A 149 -11.34 -5.54 6.76
N LEU A 150 -11.22 -5.84 5.47
CA LEU A 150 -9.98 -6.32 4.87
C LEU A 150 -8.85 -5.30 5.00
N THR A 151 -9.10 -4.03 4.75
CA THR A 151 -8.08 -2.99 4.92
C THR A 151 -7.46 -3.04 6.32
N GLY A 152 -8.28 -3.14 7.34
CA GLY A 152 -7.81 -3.26 8.72
C GLY A 152 -7.05 -4.57 8.98
N ALA A 153 -7.63 -5.70 8.57
CA ALA A 153 -7.04 -7.02 8.79
C ALA A 153 -5.70 -7.18 8.06
N LEU A 154 -5.62 -6.80 6.79
CA LEU A 154 -4.39 -6.91 6.00
C LEU A 154 -3.31 -5.96 6.53
N SER A 155 -3.65 -4.72 6.87
CA SER A 155 -2.69 -3.76 7.43
C SER A 155 -2.13 -4.21 8.77
N TRP A 156 -2.92 -4.90 9.59
CA TRP A 156 -2.49 -5.40 10.89
C TRP A 156 -1.46 -6.54 10.81
N THR A 157 -1.36 -7.22 9.65
CA THR A 157 -0.37 -8.30 9.46
C THR A 157 1.07 -7.84 9.68
N VAL A 158 1.37 -6.56 9.47
CA VAL A 158 2.70 -5.98 9.73
C VAL A 158 3.17 -6.19 11.18
N THR A 159 2.24 -6.36 12.12
CA THR A 159 2.55 -6.52 13.54
C THR A 159 2.92 -7.95 13.93
N TRP A 160 2.44 -8.95 13.20
CA TRP A 160 2.58 -10.35 13.60
C TRP A 160 3.07 -11.32 12.51
N TYR A 161 2.92 -10.99 11.23
CA TYR A 161 3.36 -11.85 10.13
C TYR A 161 4.90 -11.86 10.04
N ARG A 162 5.49 -13.05 10.14
CA ARG A 162 6.95 -13.25 10.16
C ARG A 162 7.30 -14.50 9.34
N PRO A 163 7.36 -14.39 7.98
CA PRO A 163 7.67 -15.52 7.11
C PRO A 163 9.05 -16.14 7.37
N GLU A 164 10.02 -15.30 7.78
CA GLU A 164 11.39 -15.73 8.08
C GLU A 164 11.51 -16.68 9.28
N ARG A 165 10.47 -16.79 10.10
CA ARG A 165 10.44 -17.71 11.26
C ARG A 165 9.84 -19.08 10.95
N GLY A 166 9.77 -19.46 9.67
CA GLY A 166 9.21 -20.74 9.24
C GLY A 166 7.69 -20.85 9.37
N GLY A 167 7.00 -19.70 9.40
CA GLY A 167 5.56 -19.60 9.43
C GLY A 167 4.92 -19.74 8.04
N LEU A 168 3.71 -19.19 7.91
CA LEU A 168 2.99 -19.12 6.64
C LEU A 168 3.79 -18.36 5.59
N THR A 169 3.85 -18.91 4.38
CA THR A 169 4.30 -18.17 3.20
C THR A 169 3.28 -17.08 2.86
N LEU A 170 3.67 -16.13 1.99
CA LEU A 170 2.74 -15.10 1.50
C LEU A 170 1.53 -15.74 0.80
N ASP A 171 1.75 -16.77 -0.02
CA ASP A 171 0.66 -17.53 -0.65
C ASP A 171 -0.21 -18.24 0.36
N GLY A 172 0.40 -18.86 1.36
CA GLY A 172 -0.33 -19.53 2.46
C GLY A 172 -1.19 -18.55 3.26
N LEU A 173 -0.66 -17.37 3.59
CA LEU A 173 -1.44 -16.33 4.26
C LEU A 173 -2.58 -15.83 3.38
N THR A 174 -2.33 -15.63 2.09
CA THR A 174 -3.35 -15.25 1.11
C THR A 174 -4.48 -16.29 1.06
N ASP A 175 -4.17 -17.59 1.05
CA ASP A 175 -5.14 -18.66 1.05
C ASP A 175 -5.99 -18.67 2.33
N GLN A 176 -5.39 -18.35 3.49
CA GLN A 176 -6.15 -18.20 4.74
C GLN A 176 -7.14 -17.04 4.69
N VAL A 177 -6.72 -15.89 4.15
CA VAL A 177 -7.62 -14.75 3.96
C VAL A 177 -8.78 -15.12 3.03
N MET A 178 -8.49 -15.80 1.92
CA MET A 178 -9.52 -16.26 0.98
C MET A 178 -10.50 -17.23 1.65
N ALA A 179 -10.01 -18.15 2.50
CA ALA A 179 -10.86 -19.07 3.26
C ALA A 179 -11.79 -18.31 4.22
N MET A 180 -11.30 -17.27 4.90
CA MET A 180 -12.11 -16.41 5.76
C MET A 180 -13.23 -15.69 4.99
N LEU A 181 -13.00 -15.37 3.72
CA LEU A 181 -14.00 -14.74 2.84
C LEU A 181 -14.99 -15.75 2.21
N GLY A 182 -14.87 -17.03 2.53
CA GLY A 182 -15.72 -18.08 1.98
C GLY A 182 -15.19 -18.73 0.69
N PHE A 183 -13.92 -18.53 0.37
CA PHE A 183 -13.25 -19.12 -0.79
C PHE A 183 -12.07 -20.01 -0.37
N PRO A 184 -12.34 -21.15 0.31
CA PRO A 184 -11.26 -22.06 0.70
C PRO A 184 -10.55 -22.63 -0.53
N ALA A 185 -9.26 -22.97 -0.38
CA ALA A 185 -8.55 -23.74 -1.39
C ALA A 185 -9.26 -25.08 -1.61
N VAL A 186 -9.42 -25.47 -2.88
CA VAL A 186 -9.95 -26.81 -3.21
C VAL A 186 -8.86 -27.80 -2.87
N SER A 187 -9.15 -28.70 -1.96
CA SER A 187 -8.29 -29.84 -1.59
C SER A 187 -8.15 -30.85 -2.72
#